data_c70c0b8ef5b007a998c0ce7436207b09
#
_entry.id   c70c0b8ef5b007a998c0ce7436207b09
#
_cell.length_a   1.000
_cell.length_b   1.000
_cell.length_c   1.000
_cell.angle_alpha   90.00
_cell.angle_beta   90.00
_cell.angle_gamma   90.00
#
_symmetry.space_group_name_H-M   'P 1'
#
loop_
_entity.id
_entity.type
_entity.pdbx_description
1 polymer ?
#
loop_
_entity_poly.entity_id
_entity_poly.type
_entity_poly.pdbx_seq_one_letter_code
_entity_poly.pdbx_strand_id
1 'polypeptide(L)'
;QMCIRDRAFSAYKEAASRQHEVLHATMSLTEFKWIYFWEYFHRLWARCMGLVFIIPFGWFLIKGWIPGWLSKRLGWVILLAAAQATMGWIMVKSGLNDDTRTWVSAYKLVYHLSLATILLGILYNTYLHTQYGSQPKDFGRTKDDKVFYLSGGLLLTQIVLGGFMAGMRAGLIHNVW
;
A
#
# COMPACT_ATOMS: atom_id res chain seq x y z
N GLN A 1 -15.12 -30.03 -15.31
CA GLN A 1 -13.81 -29.39 -15.05
C GLN A 1 -14.03 -28.23 -14.09
N MET A 2 -13.54 -28.39 -12.87
CA MET A 2 -13.60 -27.35 -11.86
C MET A 2 -12.73 -26.16 -12.28
N CYS A 3 -13.30 -24.96 -12.34
CA CYS A 3 -12.57 -23.74 -12.73
C CYS A 3 -11.41 -23.48 -11.76
N ILE A 4 -10.33 -22.82 -12.22
CA ILE A 4 -9.17 -22.46 -11.38
C ILE A 4 -9.61 -21.70 -10.12
N ARG A 5 -10.64 -20.86 -10.24
CA ARG A 5 -11.22 -20.09 -9.11
C ARG A 5 -11.99 -20.96 -8.13
N ASP A 6 -12.62 -22.03 -8.58
CA ASP A 6 -13.34 -22.96 -7.72
C ASP A 6 -12.34 -23.81 -6.92
N ARG A 7 -11.21 -24.18 -7.54
CA ARG A 7 -10.07 -24.82 -6.85
C ARG A 7 -9.42 -23.89 -5.82
N ALA A 8 -9.27 -22.61 -6.15
CA ALA A 8 -8.74 -21.61 -5.21
C ALA A 8 -9.68 -21.43 -4.01
N PHE A 9 -11.00 -21.50 -4.23
CA PHE A 9 -11.99 -21.40 -3.16
C PHE A 9 -11.99 -22.63 -2.25
N SER A 10 -11.88 -23.84 -2.79
CA SER A 10 -11.77 -25.06 -1.97
C SER A 10 -10.45 -25.07 -1.20
N ALA A 11 -9.34 -24.71 -1.81
CA ALA A 11 -8.05 -24.57 -1.14
C ALA A 11 -8.08 -23.50 -0.04
N TYR A 12 -8.80 -22.39 -0.25
CA TYR A 12 -9.01 -21.37 0.79
C TYR A 12 -9.78 -21.93 1.98
N LYS A 13 -10.84 -22.71 1.76
CA LYS A 13 -11.60 -23.35 2.84
C LYS A 13 -10.75 -24.33 3.64
N GLU A 14 -9.87 -25.08 2.98
CA GLU A 14 -8.97 -26.03 3.65
C GLU A 14 -7.85 -25.35 4.42
N ALA A 15 -7.17 -24.37 3.77
CA ALA A 15 -6.00 -23.69 4.36
C ALA A 15 -6.36 -22.67 5.45
N ALA A 16 -7.54 -22.08 5.36
CA ALA A 16 -8.03 -21.05 6.29
C ALA A 16 -9.26 -21.53 7.07
N SER A 17 -9.29 -22.79 7.47
CA SER A 17 -10.44 -23.43 8.11
C SER A 17 -11.03 -22.58 9.24
N ARG A 18 -10.19 -22.08 10.13
CA ARG A 18 -10.61 -21.26 11.27
C ARG A 18 -11.08 -19.85 10.85
N GLN A 19 -10.42 -19.22 9.89
CA GLN A 19 -10.84 -17.92 9.38
C GLN A 19 -12.13 -18.05 8.58
N HIS A 20 -12.27 -19.12 7.81
CA HIS A 20 -13.50 -19.44 7.09
C HIS A 20 -14.66 -19.71 8.06
N GLU A 21 -14.46 -20.54 9.10
CA GLU A 21 -15.49 -20.87 10.08
C GLU A 21 -16.00 -19.68 10.88
N VAL A 22 -15.09 -18.78 11.29
CA VAL A 22 -15.45 -17.66 12.18
C VAL A 22 -15.97 -16.44 11.41
N LEU A 23 -15.42 -16.15 10.22
CA LEU A 23 -15.66 -14.89 9.53
C LEU A 23 -16.43 -15.03 8.21
N HIS A 24 -16.31 -16.17 7.58
CA HIS A 24 -16.77 -16.40 6.21
C HIS A 24 -17.57 -17.71 6.06
N ALA A 25 -18.11 -18.22 7.18
CA ALA A 25 -18.91 -19.45 7.18
C ALA A 25 -20.07 -19.40 6.15
N THR A 26 -20.62 -18.22 5.91
CA THR A 26 -21.72 -17.99 4.97
C THR A 26 -21.26 -17.45 3.61
N MET A 27 -19.93 -17.31 3.38
CA MET A 27 -19.40 -16.76 2.15
C MET A 27 -19.77 -17.62 0.94
N SER A 28 -20.46 -17.03 -0.01
CA SER A 28 -20.78 -17.67 -1.28
C SER A 28 -19.56 -17.66 -2.22
N LEU A 29 -19.54 -18.58 -3.19
CA LEU A 29 -18.51 -18.60 -4.24
C LEU A 29 -18.46 -17.27 -5.01
N THR A 30 -19.57 -16.60 -5.18
CA THR A 30 -19.66 -15.31 -5.88
C THR A 30 -18.95 -14.20 -5.12
N GLU A 31 -19.18 -14.11 -3.80
CA GLU A 31 -18.50 -13.14 -2.93
C GLU A 31 -16.99 -13.39 -2.89
N PHE A 32 -16.58 -14.67 -2.77
CA PHE A 32 -15.17 -15.04 -2.87
C PHE A 32 -14.53 -14.60 -4.19
N LYS A 33 -15.22 -14.79 -5.32
CA LYS A 33 -14.73 -14.37 -6.65
C LYS A 33 -14.47 -12.86 -6.72
N TRP A 34 -15.31 -12.04 -6.09
CA TRP A 34 -15.12 -10.58 -6.03
C TRP A 34 -13.91 -10.19 -5.18
N ILE A 35 -13.79 -10.75 -3.98
CA ILE A 35 -12.64 -10.50 -3.09
C ILE A 35 -11.34 -10.94 -3.79
N TYR A 36 -11.33 -12.15 -4.32
CA TYR A 36 -10.17 -12.71 -5.03
C TYR A 36 -9.78 -11.87 -6.26
N PHE A 37 -10.76 -11.37 -7.02
CA PHE A 37 -10.52 -10.51 -8.17
C PHE A 37 -9.80 -9.23 -7.77
N TRP A 38 -10.29 -8.51 -6.76
CA TRP A 38 -9.68 -7.25 -6.34
C TRP A 38 -8.30 -7.44 -5.73
N GLU A 39 -8.10 -8.48 -4.96
CA GLU A 39 -6.80 -8.82 -4.39
C GLU A 39 -5.78 -9.20 -5.47
N TYR A 40 -6.19 -10.02 -6.44
CA TYR A 40 -5.37 -10.38 -7.59
C TYR A 40 -5.05 -9.17 -8.47
N PHE A 41 -6.05 -8.34 -8.77
CA PHE A 41 -5.92 -7.13 -9.56
C PHE A 41 -4.94 -6.13 -8.91
N HIS A 42 -5.06 -5.89 -7.62
CA HIS A 42 -4.13 -5.03 -6.87
C HIS A 42 -2.68 -5.53 -7.00
N ARG A 43 -2.46 -6.82 -6.81
CA ARG A 43 -1.12 -7.42 -6.93
C ARG A 43 -0.58 -7.37 -8.37
N LEU A 44 -1.43 -7.62 -9.36
CA LEU A 44 -1.07 -7.53 -10.77
C LEU A 44 -0.69 -6.10 -11.14
N TRP A 45 -1.53 -5.14 -10.74
CA TRP A 45 -1.32 -3.72 -11.01
C TRP A 45 0.00 -3.21 -10.40
N ALA A 46 0.29 -3.59 -9.16
CA ALA A 46 1.55 -3.23 -8.50
C ALA A 46 2.77 -3.77 -9.26
N ARG A 47 2.72 -5.01 -9.77
CA ARG A 47 3.79 -5.58 -10.60
C ARG A 47 3.94 -4.83 -11.92
N CYS A 48 2.84 -4.56 -12.62
CA CYS A 48 2.85 -3.80 -13.87
C CYS A 48 3.44 -2.41 -13.68
N MET A 49 3.03 -1.67 -12.64
CA MET A 49 3.60 -0.36 -12.32
C MET A 49 5.10 -0.44 -12.03
N GLY A 50 5.53 -1.46 -11.30
CA GLY A 50 6.95 -1.71 -11.04
C GLY A 50 7.75 -1.89 -12.33
N LEU A 51 7.26 -2.70 -13.26
CA LEU A 51 7.92 -2.92 -14.56
C LEU A 51 7.94 -1.65 -15.43
N VAL A 52 6.81 -0.95 -15.53
CA VAL A 52 6.67 0.31 -16.28
C VAL A 52 7.59 1.39 -15.71
N PHE A 53 7.91 1.34 -14.43
CA PHE A 53 8.85 2.28 -13.81
C PHE A 53 10.31 1.81 -13.98
N ILE A 54 10.64 0.57 -13.65
CA ILE A 54 12.02 0.08 -13.60
C ILE A 54 12.65 -0.01 -15.00
N ILE A 55 11.89 -0.46 -16.01
CA ILE A 55 12.42 -0.67 -17.36
C ILE A 55 12.86 0.66 -18.00
N PRO A 56 12.00 1.71 -18.07
CA PRO A 56 12.43 3.01 -18.59
C PRO A 56 13.52 3.67 -17.75
N PHE A 57 13.42 3.57 -16.40
CA PHE A 57 14.44 4.11 -15.52
C PHE A 57 15.82 3.50 -15.79
N GLY A 58 15.89 2.17 -15.86
CA GLY A 58 17.14 1.46 -16.16
C GLY A 58 17.69 1.85 -17.54
N TRP A 59 16.82 1.93 -18.55
CA TRP A 59 17.21 2.35 -19.89
C TRP A 59 17.78 3.76 -19.91
N PHE A 60 17.10 4.74 -19.33
CA PHE A 60 17.55 6.13 -19.28
C PHE A 60 18.80 6.30 -18.43
N LEU A 61 18.95 5.50 -17.37
CA LEU A 61 20.16 5.49 -16.56
C LEU A 61 21.38 5.03 -17.35
N ILE A 62 21.26 3.93 -18.11
CA ILE A 62 22.34 3.38 -18.96
C ILE A 62 22.70 4.39 -20.08
N LYS A 63 21.71 5.09 -20.63
CA LYS A 63 21.94 6.12 -21.66
C LYS A 63 22.49 7.43 -21.10
N GLY A 64 22.58 7.58 -19.78
CA GLY A 64 23.03 8.82 -19.16
C GLY A 64 22.09 10.03 -19.33
N TRP A 65 20.81 9.76 -19.64
CA TRP A 65 19.82 10.82 -19.87
C TRP A 65 19.24 11.42 -18.60
N ILE A 66 19.46 10.78 -17.46
CA ILE A 66 18.94 11.21 -16.16
C ILE A 66 20.04 11.97 -15.40
N PRO A 67 19.78 13.21 -14.95
CA PRO A 67 20.73 13.92 -14.10
C PRO A 67 20.94 13.19 -12.77
N GLY A 68 22.17 13.28 -12.22
CA GLY A 68 22.58 12.49 -11.05
C GLY A 68 21.72 12.69 -9.80
N TRP A 69 21.17 13.90 -9.59
CA TRP A 69 20.26 14.16 -8.48
C TRP A 69 18.93 13.39 -8.60
N LEU A 70 18.41 13.31 -9.83
CA LEU A 70 17.15 12.59 -10.12
C LEU A 70 17.36 11.08 -10.03
N SER A 71 18.48 10.58 -10.56
CA SER A 71 18.87 9.17 -10.45
C SER A 71 18.92 8.69 -8.99
N LYS A 72 19.54 9.47 -8.11
CA LYS A 72 19.58 9.17 -6.68
C LYS A 72 18.18 9.14 -6.04
N ARG A 73 17.32 10.13 -6.35
CA ARG A 73 15.94 10.18 -5.84
C ARG A 73 15.11 8.98 -6.31
N LEU A 74 15.18 8.67 -7.62
CA LEU A 74 14.45 7.53 -8.18
C LEU A 74 14.98 6.19 -7.64
N GLY A 75 16.28 6.09 -7.34
CA GLY A 75 16.85 4.95 -6.63
C GLY A 75 16.22 4.75 -5.22
N TRP A 76 16.05 5.82 -4.46
CA TRP A 76 15.33 5.78 -3.18
C TRP A 76 13.86 5.38 -3.34
N VAL A 77 13.18 5.86 -4.40
CA VAL A 77 11.81 5.45 -4.72
C VAL A 77 11.72 3.95 -4.97
N ILE A 78 12.68 3.36 -5.70
CA ILE A 78 12.72 1.91 -5.93
C ILE A 78 12.90 1.16 -4.61
N LEU A 79 13.81 1.62 -3.74
CA LEU A 79 14.04 0.99 -2.44
C LEU A 79 12.78 1.04 -1.56
N LEU A 80 12.10 2.19 -1.51
CA LEU A 80 10.85 2.35 -0.77
C LEU A 80 9.71 1.52 -1.39
N ALA A 81 9.63 1.41 -2.71
CA ALA A 81 8.66 0.57 -3.39
C ALA A 81 8.90 -0.92 -3.09
N ALA A 82 10.16 -1.36 -3.01
CA ALA A 82 10.51 -2.72 -2.60
C ALA A 82 10.12 -2.98 -1.13
N ALA A 83 10.38 -2.02 -0.24
CA ALA A 83 9.94 -2.09 1.15
C ALA A 83 8.40 -2.15 1.26
N GLN A 84 7.69 -1.36 0.45
CA GLN A 84 6.23 -1.38 0.34
C GLN A 84 5.70 -2.75 -0.09
N ALA A 85 6.31 -3.36 -1.11
CA ALA A 85 5.93 -4.69 -1.59
C ALA A 85 6.18 -5.76 -0.51
N THR A 86 7.31 -5.68 0.18
CA THR A 86 7.67 -6.59 1.28
C THR A 86 6.69 -6.47 2.44
N MET A 87 6.33 -5.23 2.84
CA MET A 87 5.33 -5.00 3.90
C MET A 87 3.96 -5.53 3.50
N GLY A 88 3.53 -5.35 2.25
CA GLY A 88 2.30 -5.93 1.74
C GLY A 88 2.29 -7.45 1.80
N TRP A 89 3.40 -8.10 1.46
CA TRP A 89 3.54 -9.55 1.58
C TRP A 89 3.48 -10.03 3.04
N ILE A 90 4.22 -9.37 3.95
CA ILE A 90 4.19 -9.66 5.39
C ILE A 90 2.78 -9.49 5.96
N MET A 91 2.06 -8.44 5.52
CA MET A 91 0.69 -8.16 5.92
C MET A 91 -0.24 -9.33 5.56
N VAL A 92 -0.23 -9.77 4.30
CA VAL A 92 -1.06 -10.89 3.84
C VAL A 92 -0.70 -12.18 4.56
N LYS A 93 0.60 -12.50 4.67
CA LYS A 93 1.07 -13.70 5.38
C LYS A 93 0.61 -13.73 6.84
N SER A 94 0.52 -12.58 7.51
CA SER A 94 0.10 -12.50 8.91
C SER A 94 -1.40 -12.73 9.13
N GLY A 95 -2.24 -12.61 8.09
CA GLY A 95 -3.66 -12.91 8.15
C GLY A 95 -4.00 -14.37 7.85
N LEU A 96 -3.02 -15.15 7.37
CA LEU A 96 -3.18 -16.56 6.98
C LEU A 96 -2.54 -17.55 7.98
N ASN A 97 -2.04 -17.08 9.11
CA ASN A 97 -1.44 -17.96 10.12
C ASN A 97 -2.51 -18.64 10.98
N ASP A 98 -2.22 -19.88 11.42
CA ASP A 98 -3.02 -20.69 12.33
C ASP A 98 -3.12 -20.11 13.76
N ASP A 99 -2.61 -18.92 13.99
CA ASP A 99 -2.67 -18.22 15.27
C ASP A 99 -4.11 -17.74 15.56
N THR A 100 -4.42 -17.50 16.81
CA THR A 100 -5.75 -17.09 17.32
C THR A 100 -6.32 -15.82 16.68
N ARG A 101 -5.53 -15.14 15.84
CA ARG A 101 -5.91 -13.91 15.15
C ARG A 101 -6.47 -14.21 13.77
N THR A 102 -7.76 -13.98 13.61
CA THR A 102 -8.48 -14.12 12.33
C THR A 102 -8.31 -12.91 11.40
N TRP A 103 -7.53 -11.89 11.80
CA TRP A 103 -7.44 -10.61 11.08
C TRP A 103 -5.99 -10.19 10.81
N VAL A 104 -5.81 -9.47 9.72
CA VAL A 104 -4.56 -8.76 9.45
C VAL A 104 -4.24 -7.82 10.62
N SER A 105 -3.02 -7.84 11.10
CA SER A 105 -2.59 -6.95 12.18
C SER A 105 -2.79 -5.48 11.79
N ALA A 106 -3.54 -4.73 12.61
CA ALA A 106 -3.78 -3.30 12.40
C ALA A 106 -2.47 -2.51 12.26
N TYR A 107 -1.44 -2.86 13.02
CA TYR A 107 -0.11 -2.25 12.90
C TYR A 107 0.51 -2.45 11.51
N LYS A 108 0.44 -3.65 10.94
CA LYS A 108 0.99 -3.94 9.62
C LYS A 108 0.24 -3.19 8.52
N LEU A 109 -1.10 -3.08 8.67
CA LEU A 109 -1.93 -2.28 7.77
C LEU A 109 -1.53 -0.80 7.81
N VAL A 110 -1.37 -0.23 9.02
CA VAL A 110 -0.96 1.16 9.20
C VAL A 110 0.43 1.41 8.62
N TYR A 111 1.39 0.51 8.86
CA TYR A 111 2.72 0.62 8.26
C TYR A 111 2.69 0.62 6.74
N HIS A 112 1.95 -0.32 6.16
CA HIS A 112 1.80 -0.41 4.70
C HIS A 112 1.16 0.86 4.13
N LEU A 113 0.09 1.35 4.73
CA LEU A 113 -0.60 2.57 4.31
C LEU A 113 0.28 3.83 4.46
N SER A 114 0.96 3.97 5.59
CA SER A 114 1.86 5.11 5.85
C SER A 114 3.03 5.13 4.88
N LEU A 115 3.65 3.98 4.62
CA LEU A 115 4.75 3.85 3.68
C LEU A 115 4.31 4.19 2.25
N ALA A 116 3.10 3.76 1.84
CA ALA A 116 2.51 4.13 0.55
C ALA A 116 2.30 5.65 0.43
N THR A 117 1.80 6.29 1.49
CA THR A 117 1.59 7.75 1.53
C THR A 117 2.91 8.51 1.43
N ILE A 118 3.95 8.06 2.15
CA ILE A 118 5.29 8.65 2.08
C ILE A 118 5.87 8.48 0.66
N LEU A 119 5.76 7.30 0.07
CA LEU A 119 6.22 7.02 -1.29
C LEU A 119 5.54 7.95 -2.31
N LEU A 120 4.22 8.11 -2.20
CA LEU A 120 3.45 9.04 -3.04
C LEU A 120 3.93 10.48 -2.87
N GLY A 121 4.15 10.93 -1.62
CA GLY A 121 4.67 12.25 -1.33
C GLY A 121 6.06 12.51 -1.93
N ILE A 122 6.96 11.52 -1.86
CA ILE A 122 8.30 11.61 -2.46
C ILE A 122 8.21 11.66 -3.99
N LEU A 123 7.36 10.84 -4.61
CA LEU A 123 7.14 10.85 -6.04
C LEU A 123 6.59 12.20 -6.51
N TYR A 124 5.57 12.71 -5.82
CA TYR A 124 4.96 13.99 -6.14
C TYR A 124 5.96 15.16 -5.97
N ASN A 125 6.71 15.18 -4.86
CA ASN A 125 7.76 16.16 -4.65
C ASN A 125 8.86 16.07 -5.73
N THR A 126 9.22 14.86 -6.16
CA THR A 126 10.19 14.65 -7.24
C THR A 126 9.65 15.21 -8.57
N TYR A 127 8.39 14.96 -8.87
CA TYR A 127 7.70 15.52 -10.03
C TYR A 127 7.72 17.05 -10.02
N LEU A 128 7.32 17.67 -8.90
CA LEU A 128 7.35 19.14 -8.77
C LEU A 128 8.76 19.69 -8.97
N HIS A 129 9.76 19.02 -8.41
CA HIS A 129 11.16 19.44 -8.54
C HIS A 129 11.65 19.33 -9.99
N THR A 130 11.17 18.37 -10.77
CA THR A 130 11.51 18.26 -12.20
C THR A 130 10.82 19.32 -13.04
N GLN A 131 9.61 19.74 -12.68
CA GLN A 131 8.84 20.74 -13.44
C GLN A 131 9.25 22.17 -13.12
N TYR A 132 9.48 22.48 -11.86
CA TYR A 132 9.65 23.86 -11.39
C TYR A 132 11.07 24.17 -10.88
N GLY A 133 11.97 23.18 -10.89
CA GLY A 133 13.32 23.32 -10.35
C GLY A 133 13.40 23.25 -8.83
N SER A 134 14.55 23.66 -8.30
CA SER A 134 14.77 23.68 -6.84
C SER A 134 13.87 24.71 -6.15
N GLN A 135 13.29 24.33 -5.02
CA GLN A 135 12.52 25.24 -4.19
C GLN A 135 13.39 26.42 -3.72
N PRO A 136 12.80 27.62 -3.55
CA PRO A 136 13.52 28.75 -3.00
C PRO A 136 14.19 28.41 -1.66
N LYS A 137 15.37 29.01 -1.39
CA LYS A 137 16.12 28.78 -0.14
C LYS A 137 15.33 29.17 1.12
N ASP A 138 14.34 30.03 0.97
CA ASP A 138 13.49 30.52 2.07
C ASP A 138 12.22 29.70 2.27
N PHE A 139 12.05 28.60 1.52
CA PHE A 139 10.92 27.69 1.70
C PHE A 139 10.92 27.10 3.11
N GLY A 140 9.80 27.18 3.79
CA GLY A 140 9.63 26.73 5.17
C GLY A 140 9.75 27.84 6.22
N ARG A 141 10.05 29.10 5.81
CA ARG A 141 10.18 30.25 6.74
C ARG A 141 8.93 31.12 6.80
N THR A 142 8.08 31.07 5.79
CA THR A 142 6.84 31.86 5.74
C THR A 142 5.75 31.26 6.63
N LYS A 143 4.71 32.07 6.97
CA LYS A 143 3.55 31.57 7.69
C LYS A 143 2.80 30.51 6.88
N ASP A 144 2.70 30.71 5.58
CA ASP A 144 1.99 29.81 4.67
C ASP A 144 2.68 28.44 4.59
N ASP A 145 4.01 28.42 4.58
CA ASP A 145 4.79 27.17 4.63
C ASP A 145 4.54 26.40 5.93
N LYS A 146 4.45 27.10 7.06
CA LYS A 146 4.16 26.49 8.36
C LYS A 146 2.76 25.87 8.39
N VAL A 147 1.76 26.56 7.82
CA VAL A 147 0.40 26.05 7.69
C VAL A 147 0.39 24.80 6.79
N PHE A 148 1.15 24.83 5.71
CA PHE A 148 1.29 23.67 4.82
C PHE A 148 1.88 22.46 5.54
N TYR A 149 2.97 22.62 6.27
CA TYR A 149 3.57 21.51 7.04
C TYR A 149 2.66 21.01 8.16
N LEU A 150 1.97 21.93 8.85
CA LEU A 150 0.99 21.55 9.88
C LEU A 150 -0.15 20.73 9.27
N SER A 151 -0.71 21.18 8.15
CA SER A 151 -1.79 20.49 7.45
C SER A 151 -1.36 19.10 6.96
N GLY A 152 -0.14 18.99 6.42
CA GLY A 152 0.46 17.73 6.01
C GLY A 152 0.67 16.77 7.19
N GLY A 153 1.14 17.27 8.33
CA GLY A 153 1.29 16.50 9.55
C GLY A 153 -0.05 16.01 10.12
N LEU A 154 -1.06 16.87 10.14
CA LEU A 154 -2.42 16.51 10.56
C LEU A 154 -3.02 15.45 9.64
N LEU A 155 -2.86 15.59 8.32
CA LEU A 155 -3.33 14.62 7.34
C LEU A 155 -2.66 13.25 7.55
N LEU A 156 -1.34 13.24 7.74
CA LEU A 156 -0.61 11.99 8.01
C LEU A 156 -1.10 11.33 9.32
N THR A 157 -1.31 12.12 10.36
CA THR A 157 -1.87 11.65 11.64
C THR A 157 -3.25 11.03 11.42
N GLN A 158 -4.11 11.68 10.64
CA GLN A 158 -5.43 11.18 10.31
C GLN A 158 -5.38 9.86 9.53
N ILE A 159 -4.45 9.72 8.58
CA ILE A 159 -4.23 8.48 7.82
C ILE A 159 -3.82 7.35 8.76
N VAL A 160 -2.91 7.61 9.69
CA VAL A 160 -2.45 6.63 10.68
C VAL A 160 -3.60 6.19 11.60
N LEU A 161 -4.34 7.14 12.16
CA LEU A 161 -5.49 6.84 13.02
C LEU A 161 -6.61 6.11 12.27
N GLY A 162 -6.91 6.54 11.05
CA GLY A 162 -7.88 5.87 10.18
C GLY A 162 -7.47 4.44 9.83
N GLY A 163 -6.18 4.21 9.61
CA GLY A 163 -5.61 2.88 9.39
C GLY A 163 -5.77 1.96 10.62
N PHE A 164 -5.58 2.49 11.83
CA PHE A 164 -5.85 1.74 13.06
C PHE A 164 -7.35 1.45 13.22
N MET A 165 -8.21 2.44 13.00
CA MET A 165 -9.67 2.27 13.06
C MET A 165 -10.15 1.18 12.09
N ALA A 166 -9.65 1.20 10.86
CA ALA A 166 -9.96 0.19 9.84
C ALA A 166 -9.41 -1.20 10.22
N GLY A 167 -8.15 -1.27 10.65
CA GLY A 167 -7.50 -2.53 11.01
C GLY A 167 -8.09 -3.19 12.27
N MET A 168 -8.58 -2.41 13.22
CA MET A 168 -9.26 -2.89 14.42
C MET A 168 -10.77 -3.07 14.23
N ARG A 169 -11.33 -2.71 13.06
CA ARG A 169 -12.78 -2.69 12.80
C ARG A 169 -13.59 -1.93 13.86
N ALA A 170 -13.01 -0.90 14.44
CA ALA A 170 -13.60 -0.16 15.55
C ALA A 170 -14.96 0.47 15.20
N GLY A 171 -15.18 0.82 13.93
CA GLY A 171 -16.48 1.31 13.44
C GLY A 171 -17.62 0.29 13.52
N LEU A 172 -17.35 -1.02 13.66
CA LEU A 172 -18.37 -2.06 13.80
C LEU A 172 -18.76 -2.32 15.26
N ILE A 173 -17.96 -1.85 16.23
CA ILE A 173 -18.16 -2.15 17.66
C ILE A 173 -19.25 -1.25 18.27
N HIS A 174 -19.39 -0.02 17.78
CA HIS A 174 -20.30 1.00 18.32
C HIS A 174 -21.22 1.60 17.25
N ASN A 175 -21.57 0.80 16.25
CA ASN A 175 -22.44 1.27 15.16
C ASN A 175 -23.92 1.28 15.62
N VAL A 176 -24.18 2.11 16.60
CA VAL A 176 -25.56 2.40 17.10
C VAL A 176 -25.93 3.77 16.57
N TRP A 177 -26.41 3.82 15.33
CA TRP A 177 -27.01 4.98 14.71
C TRP A 177 -28.51 4.79 14.65
#